data_fae0dda76867d4d806c8130438c7ecb7
#
_entry.id   fae0dda76867d4d806c8130438c7ecb7
#
_cell.length_a   1.000
_cell.length_b   1.000
_cell.length_c   1.000
_cell.angle_alpha   90.00
_cell.angle_beta   90.00
_cell.angle_gamma   90.00
#
_symmetry.space_group_name_H-M   'P 1'
#
loop_
_entity.id
_entity.type
_entity.pdbx_description
1 polymer ?
#
loop_
_entity_poly.entity_id
_entity_poly.type
_entity_poly.pdbx_seq_one_letter_code
_entity_poly.pdbx_strand_id
1 'polypeptide(L)' 'MVAGGTEASITPIGVAGFTSLTALNTTDDVKKASIPFDQDRNGFVMGEGAGIVVLESLEHAQARGAKILAEVVGYGCNL' A
#
# COMPACT_ATOMS: atom_id res chain seq x y z
N MET A 1 -3.98 19.07 -7.04
CA MET A 1 -3.50 18.58 -5.73
C MET A 1 -2.69 17.32 -5.96
N VAL A 2 -1.57 17.14 -5.29
CA VAL A 2 -0.79 15.90 -5.30
C VAL A 2 -1.15 15.11 -4.04
N ALA A 3 -1.55 13.86 -4.20
CA ALA A 3 -1.96 13.00 -3.11
C ALA A 3 -1.35 11.60 -3.27
N GLY A 4 -1.07 10.92 -2.18
CA GLY A 4 -0.54 9.57 -2.23
C GLY A 4 0.13 9.16 -0.93
N GLY A 5 0.84 8.04 -0.98
CA GLY A 5 1.59 7.51 0.14
C GLY A 5 2.87 6.82 -0.32
N THR A 6 3.81 6.76 0.58
CA THR A 6 5.09 6.07 0.38
C THR A 6 5.48 5.32 1.64
N GLU A 7 6.12 4.19 1.50
CA GLU A 7 6.63 3.38 2.61
C GLU A 7 7.96 2.75 2.22
N ALA A 8 8.98 2.90 3.06
CA ALA A 8 10.29 2.30 2.90
C ALA A 8 10.82 1.88 4.29
N SER A 9 10.13 0.96 4.94
CA SER A 9 10.33 0.58 6.33
C SER A 9 11.10 -0.73 6.53
N ILE A 10 11.61 -1.36 5.46
CA ILE A 10 12.46 -2.56 5.59
C ILE A 10 13.86 -2.15 6.05
N THR A 11 13.94 -1.80 7.32
CA THR A 11 15.16 -1.41 8.01
C THR A 11 15.35 -2.33 9.23
N PRO A 12 16.57 -2.44 9.78
CA PRO A 12 16.80 -3.26 10.98
C PRO A 12 15.82 -2.93 12.13
N ILE A 13 15.56 -1.66 12.35
CA ILE A 13 14.67 -1.22 13.43
C ILE A 13 13.20 -1.50 13.11
N GLY A 14 12.79 -1.32 11.86
CA GLY A 14 11.43 -1.65 11.40
C GLY A 14 11.14 -3.13 11.52
N VAL A 15 12.05 -3.98 11.05
CA VAL A 15 11.95 -5.45 11.18
C VAL A 15 11.95 -5.86 12.64
N ALA A 16 12.84 -5.32 13.48
CA ALA A 16 12.89 -5.63 14.91
C ALA A 16 11.57 -5.28 15.62
N GLY A 17 10.97 -4.13 15.29
CA GLY A 17 9.68 -3.72 15.86
C GLY A 17 8.57 -4.71 15.57
N PHE A 18 8.38 -5.11 14.32
CA PHE A 18 7.35 -6.09 13.95
C PHE A 18 7.69 -7.51 14.40
N THR A 19 8.97 -7.86 14.48
CA THR A 19 9.40 -9.15 15.04
C THR A 19 9.04 -9.25 16.53
N SER A 20 9.23 -8.17 17.29
CA SER A 20 8.88 -8.15 18.71
C SER A 20 7.37 -8.31 18.96
N LEU A 21 6.54 -7.96 17.99
CA LEU A 21 5.09 -8.19 18.00
C LEU A 21 4.69 -9.61 17.55
N THR A 22 5.68 -10.43 17.12
CA THR A 22 5.43 -11.75 16.50
C THR A 22 4.48 -11.69 15.30
N ALA A 23 4.51 -10.58 14.55
CA ALA A 23 3.57 -10.32 13.47
C ALA A 23 4.08 -10.73 12.10
N LEU A 24 5.41 -10.88 11.92
CA LEU A 24 6.02 -11.24 10.65
C LEU A 24 5.94 -12.75 10.39
N ASN A 25 5.78 -13.09 9.11
CA ASN A 25 5.99 -14.46 8.65
C ASN A 25 7.46 -14.84 8.78
N THR A 26 7.73 -16.04 9.29
CA THR A 26 9.08 -16.58 9.55
C THR A 26 9.44 -17.75 8.64
N THR A 27 8.64 -18.04 7.61
CA THR A 27 8.93 -19.15 6.69
C THR A 27 10.06 -18.80 5.73
N ASP A 28 10.88 -19.80 5.42
CA ASP A 28 11.91 -19.69 4.38
C ASP A 28 11.36 -20.01 2.97
N ASP A 29 10.11 -20.50 2.87
CA ASP A 29 9.46 -20.79 1.59
C ASP A 29 8.79 -19.51 1.04
N VAL A 30 9.42 -18.91 0.03
CA VAL A 30 8.93 -17.70 -0.63
C VAL A 30 7.50 -17.85 -1.17
N LYS A 31 7.11 -19.06 -1.61
CA LYS A 31 5.75 -19.31 -2.12
C LYS A 31 4.69 -19.33 -1.03
N LYS A 32 5.10 -19.55 0.22
CA LYS A 32 4.22 -19.55 1.40
C LYS A 32 4.37 -18.31 2.28
N ALA A 33 5.24 -17.39 1.91
CA ALA A 33 5.52 -16.22 2.72
C ALA A 33 4.33 -15.26 2.82
N SER A 34 3.62 -15.03 1.71
CA SER A 34 2.42 -14.17 1.68
C SER A 34 1.26 -14.95 1.08
N ILE A 35 0.44 -15.54 1.95
CA ILE A 35 -0.72 -16.38 1.61
C ILE A 35 -1.95 -15.90 2.40
N PRO A 36 -2.47 -14.69 2.08
CA PRO A 36 -3.60 -14.11 2.77
C PRO A 36 -4.83 -15.02 2.66
N PHE A 37 -5.58 -15.14 3.76
CA PHE A 37 -6.76 -15.99 3.91
C PHE A 37 -6.50 -17.52 3.89
N ASP A 38 -5.28 -17.98 3.63
CA ASP A 38 -4.93 -19.39 3.69
C ASP A 38 -4.98 -19.90 5.15
N GLN A 39 -5.29 -21.21 5.30
CA GLN A 39 -5.32 -21.85 6.60
C GLN A 39 -3.93 -21.89 7.25
N ASP A 40 -2.88 -22.04 6.46
CA ASP A 40 -1.48 -22.15 6.90
C ASP A 40 -0.76 -20.80 6.99
N ARG A 41 -1.49 -19.68 6.88
CA ARG A 41 -0.88 -18.35 6.98
C ARG A 41 -0.21 -18.14 8.33
N ASN A 42 0.96 -17.52 8.31
CA ASN A 42 1.75 -17.27 9.51
C ASN A 42 2.41 -15.87 9.44
N GLY A 43 1.69 -14.87 9.87
CA GLY A 43 2.16 -13.49 9.84
C GLY A 43 2.15 -12.83 8.45
N PHE A 44 2.66 -11.63 8.38
CA PHE A 44 2.71 -10.86 7.15
C PHE A 44 4.15 -10.66 6.63
N VAL A 45 4.28 -10.23 5.39
CA VAL A 45 5.55 -9.86 4.76
C VAL A 45 5.56 -8.34 4.57
N MET A 46 6.61 -7.68 5.07
CA MET A 46 6.79 -6.25 4.87
C MET A 46 7.03 -5.95 3.39
N GLY A 47 6.48 -4.86 2.92
CA GLY A 47 6.68 -4.35 1.57
C GLY A 47 7.08 -2.88 1.59
N GLU A 48 7.65 -2.42 0.48
CA GLU A 48 7.98 -1.03 0.25
C GLU A 48 7.35 -0.58 -1.06
N GLY A 49 7.03 0.69 -1.15
CA GLY A 49 6.48 1.24 -2.38
C GLY A 49 6.09 2.70 -2.26
N ALA A 50 5.71 3.26 -3.39
CA ALA A 50 5.18 4.61 -3.49
C ALA A 50 4.06 4.66 -4.53
N GLY A 51 2.98 5.36 -4.20
CA GLY A 51 1.89 5.62 -5.12
C GLY A 51 1.44 7.07 -4.99
N ILE A 52 1.60 7.85 -6.06
CA ILE A 52 1.25 9.27 -6.09
C ILE A 52 0.29 9.52 -7.25
N VAL A 53 -0.76 10.27 -6.98
CA VAL A 53 -1.75 10.71 -7.96
C VAL A 53 -1.88 12.21 -7.97
N VAL A 54 -2.24 12.77 -9.12
CA VAL A 54 -2.60 14.17 -9.28
C VAL A 54 -4.11 14.28 -9.38
N LEU A 55 -4.72 14.95 -8.42
CA LEU A 55 -6.16 15.23 -8.38
C LEU A 55 -6.42 16.63 -8.92
N GLU A 56 -7.35 16.74 -9.85
CA GLU A 56 -7.74 18.01 -10.48
C GLU A 56 -9.26 18.08 -10.59
N SER A 57 -9.81 19.29 -10.67
CA SER A 57 -11.19 19.42 -11.12
C SER A 57 -11.32 18.99 -12.59
N LEU A 58 -12.48 18.50 -12.96
CA LEU A 58 -12.74 18.06 -14.34
C LEU A 58 -12.47 19.19 -15.35
N GLU A 59 -12.95 20.40 -15.03
CA GLU A 59 -12.79 21.57 -15.89
C GLU A 59 -11.32 21.92 -16.11
N HIS A 60 -10.51 21.89 -15.06
CA HIS A 60 -9.08 22.17 -15.16
C HIS A 60 -8.35 21.12 -16.00
N ALA A 61 -8.63 19.84 -15.76
CA ALA A 61 -8.03 18.75 -16.52
C ALA A 61 -8.38 18.83 -18.01
N GLN A 62 -9.64 19.10 -18.34
CA GLN A 62 -10.10 19.26 -19.72
C GLN A 62 -9.48 20.48 -20.39
N ALA A 63 -9.41 21.63 -19.71
CA ALA A 63 -8.88 22.87 -20.25
C ALA A 63 -7.41 22.75 -20.67
N ARG A 64 -6.61 21.94 -19.96
CA ARG A 64 -5.20 21.68 -20.31
C ARG A 64 -4.99 20.45 -21.20
N GLY A 65 -6.06 19.78 -21.64
CA GLY A 65 -5.98 18.59 -22.47
C GLY A 65 -5.36 17.37 -21.77
N ALA A 66 -5.56 17.24 -20.44
CA ALA A 66 -5.01 16.14 -19.68
C ALA A 66 -5.64 14.79 -20.08
N LYS A 67 -4.83 13.73 -20.07
CA LYS A 67 -5.35 12.38 -20.13
C LYS A 67 -5.97 12.03 -18.77
N ILE A 68 -7.29 12.03 -18.68
CA ILE A 68 -8.02 11.64 -17.47
C ILE A 68 -8.00 10.11 -17.37
N LEU A 69 -7.52 9.58 -16.24
CA LEU A 69 -7.40 8.15 -15.98
C LEU A 69 -8.64 7.58 -15.32
N ALA A 70 -9.23 8.34 -14.39
CA ALA A 70 -10.42 7.96 -13.64
C ALA A 70 -11.08 9.21 -13.03
N GLU A 71 -12.31 9.05 -12.59
CA GLU A 71 -13.06 10.04 -11.81
C GLU A 71 -13.27 9.51 -10.39
N VAL A 72 -13.04 10.35 -9.38
CA VAL A 72 -13.36 10.02 -8.00
C VAL A 72 -14.80 10.42 -7.73
N VAL A 73 -15.71 9.44 -7.67
CA VAL A 73 -17.14 9.66 -7.53
C VAL A 73 -17.67 9.54 -6.10
N GLY A 74 -16.83 9.15 -5.16
CA GLY A 74 -17.24 9.02 -3.77
C GLY A 74 -16.13 8.44 -2.88
N TYR A 75 -16.37 8.46 -1.58
CA TYR A 75 -15.49 7.82 -0.58
C TYR A 75 -16.33 7.28 0.58
N GLY A 76 -15.73 6.39 1.36
CA GLY A 76 -16.26 5.89 2.61
C GLY A 76 -15.18 5.84 3.68
N CYS A 77 -15.54 6.06 4.93
CA CYS A 77 -14.65 5.95 6.08
C CYS A 77 -15.35 5.14 7.16
N ASN A 78 -14.73 4.04 7.59
CA ASN A 78 -15.23 3.17 8.64
C ASN A 78 -14.23 3.15 9.80
N LEU A 79 -14.75 3.06 11.00
CA LEU A 79 -13.99 2.82 12.23
C LEU A 79 -14.11 1.36 12.65
#